data_f8091e42a7e806d1b0d69d40cb39d050
#
_entry.id   f8091e42a7e806d1b0d69d40cb39d050
#
_cell.length_a   1.000
_cell.length_b   1.000
_cell.length_c   1.000
_cell.angle_alpha   90.00
_cell.angle_beta   90.00
_cell.angle_gamma   90.00
#
_symmetry.space_group_name_H-M   'P 1'
#
loop_
_entity.id
_entity.type
_entity.pdbx_description
1 polymer ?
#
loop_
_entity_poly.entity_id
_entity_poly.type
_entity_poly.pdbx_seq_one_letter_code
_entity_poly.pdbx_strand_id
1 'polypeptide(L)'
;MSRGGSFMLDTKQERERFCKEFNISDERFRNARLTWEELEEIADDFNLKRNEHQNTVKQYAEIIRKCSYVHSLSYRVKMTTHLIEKIIRKNAGYLKEGDSISKGNYEEKLTDLIGIRILLLFKSDWIHVHNYLMNLYEDDLIEPPFAHIRKGDDDSIYKGKIQIKDNK
;
A
#
# COMPACT_ATOMS: atom_id res chain seq x y z
N MET A 1 -7.07 10.47 -28.10
CA MET A 1 -7.75 9.57 -27.14
C MET A 1 -6.76 8.47 -26.77
N SER A 2 -6.01 8.68 -25.70
CA SER A 2 -5.06 7.68 -25.19
C SER A 2 -5.88 6.62 -24.47
N ARG A 3 -5.86 5.39 -24.98
CA ARG A 3 -6.40 4.22 -24.26
C ARG A 3 -5.57 4.10 -22.99
N GLY A 4 -6.16 4.35 -21.83
CA GLY A 4 -5.57 3.98 -20.55
C GLY A 4 -5.18 2.52 -20.66
N GLY A 5 -3.89 2.22 -20.42
CA GLY A 5 -3.37 0.86 -20.55
C GLY A 5 -4.19 -0.06 -19.67
N SER A 6 -5.02 -0.88 -20.29
CA SER A 6 -5.64 -2.04 -19.66
C SER A 6 -4.49 -2.89 -19.10
N PHE A 7 -4.59 -3.31 -17.86
CA PHE A 7 -3.70 -4.32 -17.32
C PHE A 7 -4.07 -5.61 -18.06
N MET A 8 -3.28 -5.95 -19.08
CA MET A 8 -3.56 -7.13 -19.91
C MET A 8 -2.55 -8.21 -19.53
N LEU A 9 -3.05 -9.30 -19.01
CA LEU A 9 -2.36 -10.58 -18.84
C LEU A 9 -3.03 -11.65 -19.71
N ASP A 10 -3.61 -11.21 -20.83
CA ASP A 10 -4.43 -12.05 -21.71
C ASP A 10 -3.60 -13.12 -22.43
N THR A 11 -2.32 -12.85 -22.65
CA THR A 11 -1.45 -13.76 -23.38
C THR A 11 -0.45 -14.47 -22.44
N LYS A 12 -0.07 -15.69 -22.84
CA LYS A 12 0.96 -16.44 -22.13
C LYS A 12 2.28 -15.65 -22.00
N GLN A 13 2.64 -14.90 -23.04
CA GLN A 13 3.87 -14.09 -23.06
C GLN A 13 3.82 -12.94 -22.03
N GLU A 14 2.67 -12.27 -21.87
CA GLU A 14 2.48 -11.22 -20.87
C GLU A 14 2.54 -11.78 -19.46
N ARG A 15 1.93 -12.93 -19.21
CA ARG A 15 1.98 -13.66 -17.92
C ARG A 15 3.42 -14.07 -17.57
N GLU A 16 4.18 -14.62 -18.52
CA GLU A 16 5.59 -14.98 -18.35
C GLU A 16 6.47 -13.73 -18.07
N ARG A 17 6.24 -12.63 -18.79
CA ARG A 17 6.94 -11.36 -18.57
C ARG A 17 6.65 -10.81 -17.18
N PHE A 18 5.40 -10.78 -16.76
CA PHE A 18 4.97 -10.35 -15.42
C PHE A 18 5.64 -11.21 -14.33
N CYS A 19 5.58 -12.53 -14.44
CA CYS A 19 6.21 -13.42 -13.48
C CYS A 19 7.72 -13.20 -13.39
N LYS A 20 8.39 -12.95 -14.52
CA LYS A 20 9.83 -12.66 -14.56
C LYS A 20 10.15 -11.31 -13.91
N GLU A 21 9.38 -10.26 -14.18
CA GLU A 21 9.56 -8.92 -13.62
C GLU A 21 9.47 -8.92 -12.09
N PHE A 22 8.51 -9.69 -11.54
CA PHE A 22 8.26 -9.75 -10.11
C PHE A 22 8.87 -10.97 -9.40
N ASN A 23 9.73 -11.75 -10.08
CA ASN A 23 10.34 -12.97 -9.54
C ASN A 23 9.31 -13.95 -8.94
N ILE A 24 8.21 -14.16 -9.65
CA ILE A 24 7.16 -15.10 -9.26
C ILE A 24 7.47 -16.45 -9.92
N SER A 25 7.84 -17.45 -9.10
CA SER A 25 8.03 -18.81 -9.58
C SER A 25 6.68 -19.50 -9.83
N ASP A 26 6.69 -20.53 -10.70
CA ASP A 26 5.50 -21.36 -10.94
C ASP A 26 4.97 -22.00 -9.65
N GLU A 27 5.86 -22.38 -8.74
CA GLU A 27 5.49 -22.90 -7.43
C GLU A 27 4.76 -21.86 -6.60
N ARG A 28 5.30 -20.61 -6.53
CA ARG A 28 4.66 -19.49 -5.81
C ARG A 28 3.29 -19.20 -6.39
N PHE A 29 3.17 -19.17 -7.72
CA PHE A 29 1.88 -18.91 -8.36
C PHE A 29 0.85 -20.00 -8.03
N ARG A 30 1.24 -21.30 -8.12
CA ARG A 30 0.37 -22.42 -7.72
C ARG A 30 -0.06 -22.33 -6.26
N ASN A 31 0.87 -21.97 -5.38
CA ASN A 31 0.57 -21.83 -3.95
C ASN A 31 -0.39 -20.68 -3.64
N ALA A 32 -0.46 -19.66 -4.51
CA ALA A 32 -1.43 -18.57 -4.37
C ALA A 32 -2.88 -19.03 -4.57
N ARG A 33 -3.10 -20.19 -5.22
CA ARG A 33 -4.44 -20.77 -5.47
C ARG A 33 -5.40 -19.81 -6.16
N LEU A 34 -4.86 -19.00 -7.08
CA LEU A 34 -5.60 -18.05 -7.91
C LEU A 34 -5.39 -18.40 -9.38
N THR A 35 -6.40 -18.14 -10.18
CA THR A 35 -6.30 -18.17 -11.63
C THR A 35 -5.91 -16.79 -12.19
N TRP A 36 -5.46 -16.75 -13.43
CA TRP A 36 -5.17 -15.48 -14.11
C TRP A 36 -6.44 -14.66 -14.31
N GLU A 37 -7.54 -15.33 -14.57
CA GLU A 37 -8.87 -14.74 -14.79
C GLU A 37 -9.35 -14.01 -13.51
N GLU A 38 -9.17 -14.60 -12.34
CA GLU A 38 -9.47 -13.95 -11.05
C GLU A 38 -8.60 -12.73 -10.80
N LEU A 39 -7.31 -12.79 -11.17
CA LEU A 39 -6.39 -11.66 -11.05
C LEU A 39 -6.72 -10.52 -12.00
N GLU A 40 -7.15 -10.83 -13.22
CA GLU A 40 -7.63 -9.86 -14.21
C GLU A 40 -8.90 -9.18 -13.73
N GLU A 41 -9.86 -9.92 -13.18
CA GLU A 41 -11.07 -9.34 -12.59
C GLU A 41 -10.78 -8.36 -11.44
N ILE A 42 -9.78 -8.65 -10.62
CA ILE A 42 -9.33 -7.73 -9.55
C ILE A 42 -8.66 -6.50 -10.15
N ALA A 43 -7.81 -6.69 -11.16
CA ALA A 43 -7.12 -5.62 -11.84
C ALA A 43 -8.09 -4.64 -12.52
N ASP A 44 -9.10 -5.15 -13.18
CA ASP A 44 -10.13 -4.37 -13.84
C ASP A 44 -10.98 -3.59 -12.83
N ASP A 45 -11.42 -4.23 -11.76
CA ASP A 45 -12.16 -3.56 -10.68
C ASP A 45 -11.34 -2.42 -10.06
N PHE A 46 -10.07 -2.66 -9.76
CA PHE A 46 -9.17 -1.64 -9.22
C PHE A 46 -8.93 -0.49 -10.21
N ASN A 47 -8.80 -0.79 -11.52
CA ASN A 47 -8.62 0.23 -12.55
C ASN A 47 -9.89 1.09 -12.71
N LEU A 48 -11.08 0.50 -12.63
CA LEU A 48 -12.35 1.23 -12.64
C LEU A 48 -12.45 2.20 -11.46
N LYS A 49 -12.01 1.78 -10.25
CA LYS A 49 -12.02 2.59 -9.03
C LYS A 49 -10.83 3.57 -8.92
N ARG A 50 -9.89 3.53 -9.86
CA ARG A 50 -8.65 4.32 -9.78
C ARG A 50 -8.87 5.81 -9.61
N ASN A 51 -9.87 6.39 -10.28
CA ASN A 51 -10.21 7.81 -10.16
C ASN A 51 -10.76 8.14 -8.77
N GLU A 52 -11.53 7.24 -8.18
CA GLU A 52 -12.04 7.36 -6.82
C GLU A 52 -10.88 7.36 -5.81
N HIS A 53 -9.97 6.38 -5.91
CA HIS A 53 -8.76 6.34 -5.09
C HIS A 53 -7.90 7.59 -5.25
N GLN A 54 -7.77 8.14 -6.47
CA GLN A 54 -7.05 9.39 -6.71
C GLN A 54 -7.72 10.59 -6.03
N ASN A 55 -9.04 10.68 -6.09
CA ASN A 55 -9.78 11.75 -5.43
C ASN A 55 -9.68 11.64 -3.91
N THR A 56 -9.83 10.44 -3.37
CA THR A 56 -9.70 10.16 -1.95
C THR A 56 -8.31 10.57 -1.42
N VAL A 57 -7.22 10.13 -2.06
CA VAL A 57 -5.87 10.48 -1.60
C VAL A 57 -5.58 11.97 -1.71
N LYS A 58 -6.15 12.67 -2.70
CA LYS A 58 -6.04 14.13 -2.83
C LYS A 58 -6.73 14.85 -1.67
N GLN A 59 -7.94 14.42 -1.29
CA GLN A 59 -8.67 15.00 -0.17
C GLN A 59 -7.88 14.86 1.14
N TYR A 60 -7.35 13.67 1.43
CA TYR A 60 -6.47 13.47 2.59
C TYR A 60 -5.21 14.35 2.51
N ALA A 61 -4.59 14.45 1.34
CA ALA A 61 -3.41 15.28 1.15
C ALA A 61 -3.68 16.77 1.43
N GLU A 62 -4.83 17.29 1.01
CA GLU A 62 -5.23 18.68 1.28
C GLU A 62 -5.49 18.93 2.78
N ILE A 63 -6.07 17.96 3.48
CA ILE A 63 -6.26 18.04 4.93
C ILE A 63 -4.91 18.07 5.64
N ILE A 64 -4.00 17.16 5.27
CA ILE A 64 -2.68 17.03 5.90
C ILE A 64 -1.81 18.27 5.65
N ARG A 65 -1.92 18.91 4.48
CA ARG A 65 -1.20 20.17 4.17
C ARG A 65 -1.55 21.34 5.08
N LYS A 66 -2.68 21.29 5.79
CA LYS A 66 -3.04 22.32 6.76
C LYS A 66 -2.17 22.30 8.02
N CYS A 67 -1.45 21.20 8.27
CA CYS A 67 -0.48 21.12 9.34
C CYS A 67 0.79 21.92 8.97
N SER A 68 1.08 22.98 9.74
CA SER A 68 2.21 23.90 9.46
C SER A 68 3.59 23.25 9.55
N TYR A 69 3.70 22.08 10.15
CA TYR A 69 4.96 21.30 10.25
C TYR A 69 5.21 20.39 9.03
N VAL A 70 4.28 20.31 8.09
CA VAL A 70 4.46 19.56 6.85
C VAL A 70 5.25 20.43 5.87
N HIS A 71 6.49 20.07 5.58
CA HIS A 71 7.31 20.78 4.59
C HIS A 71 6.88 20.48 3.16
N SER A 72 6.78 19.20 2.83
CA SER A 72 6.26 18.77 1.54
C SER A 72 5.50 17.46 1.65
N LEU A 73 4.64 17.22 0.68
CA LEU A 73 3.80 16.04 0.65
C LEU A 73 3.72 15.51 -0.77
N SER A 74 3.85 14.21 -0.92
CA SER A 74 3.54 13.45 -2.13
C SER A 74 2.55 12.34 -1.85
N TYR A 75 1.76 12.00 -2.84
CA TYR A 75 0.80 10.90 -2.71
C TYR A 75 0.76 10.05 -3.97
N ARG A 76 0.31 8.83 -3.82
CA ARG A 76 0.18 7.88 -4.93
C ARG A 76 -1.00 6.95 -4.74
N VAL A 77 -1.55 6.48 -5.86
CA VAL A 77 -2.37 5.27 -5.93
C VAL A 77 -1.45 4.13 -6.37
N LYS A 78 -1.61 2.96 -5.79
CA LYS A 78 -0.83 1.77 -6.10
C LYS A 78 -0.93 1.42 -7.58
N MET A 79 0.15 0.97 -8.19
CA MET A 79 0.13 0.45 -9.56
C MET A 79 -0.57 -0.91 -9.58
N THR A 80 -1.39 -1.15 -10.60
CA THR A 80 -2.15 -2.41 -10.74
C THR A 80 -1.23 -3.62 -10.77
N THR A 81 -0.07 -3.54 -11.44
CA THR A 81 0.94 -4.60 -11.45
C THR A 81 1.44 -4.95 -10.05
N HIS A 82 1.75 -3.93 -9.24
CA HIS A 82 2.19 -4.12 -7.84
C HIS A 82 1.06 -4.61 -6.91
N LEU A 83 -0.20 -4.27 -7.24
CA LEU A 83 -1.36 -4.81 -6.55
C LEU A 83 -1.44 -6.33 -6.77
N ILE A 84 -1.41 -6.76 -8.02
CA ILE A 84 -1.50 -8.18 -8.40
C ILE A 84 -0.32 -8.98 -7.85
N GLU A 85 0.91 -8.47 -7.96
CA GLU A 85 2.08 -9.10 -7.32
C GLU A 85 1.86 -9.32 -5.81
N LYS A 86 1.39 -8.27 -5.11
CA LYS A 86 1.16 -8.35 -3.67
C LYS A 86 0.09 -9.38 -3.32
N ILE A 87 -0.98 -9.48 -4.12
CA ILE A 87 -2.04 -10.48 -3.93
C ILE A 87 -1.47 -11.88 -4.09
N ILE A 88 -0.74 -12.16 -5.17
CA ILE A 88 -0.09 -13.45 -5.39
C ILE A 88 0.83 -13.79 -4.22
N ARG A 89 1.69 -12.86 -3.82
CA ARG A 89 2.65 -13.06 -2.74
C ARG A 89 1.99 -13.31 -1.39
N LYS A 90 0.91 -12.59 -1.07
CA LYS A 90 0.17 -12.80 0.17
C LYS A 90 -0.58 -14.14 0.16
N ASN A 91 -1.26 -14.47 -0.92
CA ASN A 91 -1.99 -15.73 -1.03
C ASN A 91 -1.06 -16.96 -1.09
N ALA A 92 0.14 -16.83 -1.68
CA ALA A 92 1.16 -17.88 -1.67
C ALA A 92 1.85 -18.07 -0.30
N GLY A 93 1.69 -17.13 0.62
CA GLY A 93 2.14 -17.23 2.00
C GLY A 93 1.27 -18.21 2.80
N TYR A 94 1.66 -18.42 4.07
CA TYR A 94 0.89 -19.25 4.98
C TYR A 94 -0.37 -18.49 5.46
N LEU A 95 -1.37 -18.41 4.60
CA LEU A 95 -2.68 -17.90 4.97
C LEU A 95 -3.46 -19.00 5.69
N LYS A 96 -4.12 -18.64 6.78
CA LYS A 96 -5.13 -19.51 7.38
C LYS A 96 -6.27 -19.71 6.38
N GLU A 97 -6.96 -20.83 6.47
CA GLU A 97 -8.14 -21.09 5.67
C GLU A 97 -9.15 -19.96 5.85
N GLY A 98 -9.60 -19.33 4.75
CA GLY A 98 -10.47 -18.14 4.76
C GLY A 98 -9.77 -16.79 4.67
N ASP A 99 -8.44 -16.71 4.76
CA ASP A 99 -7.68 -15.45 4.67
C ASP A 99 -7.29 -15.04 3.23
N SER A 100 -7.67 -15.82 2.22
CA SER A 100 -7.32 -15.53 0.83
C SER A 100 -7.87 -14.17 0.36
N ILE A 101 -7.06 -13.47 -0.41
CA ILE A 101 -7.43 -12.20 -1.03
C ILE A 101 -8.09 -12.52 -2.37
N SER A 102 -9.28 -11.97 -2.57
CA SER A 102 -10.11 -12.12 -3.76
C SER A 102 -10.68 -10.76 -4.18
N LYS A 103 -11.42 -10.73 -5.29
CA LYS A 103 -12.12 -9.53 -5.76
C LYS A 103 -13.06 -8.93 -4.69
N GLY A 104 -13.70 -9.79 -3.90
CA GLY A 104 -14.67 -9.33 -2.88
C GLY A 104 -14.06 -8.70 -1.62
N ASN A 105 -12.74 -8.83 -1.40
CA ASN A 105 -12.13 -8.40 -0.15
C ASN A 105 -10.75 -7.73 -0.27
N TYR A 106 -10.22 -7.53 -1.49
CA TYR A 106 -8.86 -6.99 -1.65
C TYR A 106 -8.73 -5.57 -1.09
N GLU A 107 -9.76 -4.74 -1.17
CA GLU A 107 -9.74 -3.37 -0.67
C GLU A 107 -9.65 -3.34 0.86
N GLU A 108 -10.32 -4.27 1.54
CA GLU A 108 -10.27 -4.41 2.99
C GLU A 108 -8.94 -5.00 3.47
N LYS A 109 -8.44 -6.03 2.76
CA LYS A 109 -7.22 -6.76 3.17
C LYS A 109 -5.91 -6.09 2.78
N LEU A 110 -5.95 -5.11 1.87
CA LEU A 110 -4.77 -4.38 1.40
C LEU A 110 -4.83 -2.92 1.81
N THR A 111 -4.14 -2.58 2.89
CA THR A 111 -4.14 -1.25 3.51
C THR A 111 -3.26 -0.22 2.81
N ASP A 112 -2.62 -0.57 1.67
CA ASP A 112 -1.67 0.29 0.95
C ASP A 112 -2.07 0.59 -0.51
N LEU A 113 -3.38 0.59 -0.80
CA LEU A 113 -3.91 0.92 -2.13
C LEU A 113 -3.66 2.38 -2.50
N ILE A 114 -3.69 3.26 -1.51
CA ILE A 114 -3.25 4.65 -1.60
C ILE A 114 -2.16 4.89 -0.57
N GLY A 115 -1.30 5.87 -0.83
CA GLY A 115 -0.24 6.21 0.10
C GLY A 115 0.10 7.69 0.06
N ILE A 116 0.38 8.26 1.23
CA ILE A 116 0.83 9.64 1.39
C ILE A 116 2.20 9.61 2.05
N ARG A 117 3.14 10.36 1.49
CA ARG A 117 4.47 10.57 2.07
C ARG A 117 4.60 12.03 2.47
N ILE A 118 4.91 12.24 3.73
CA ILE A 118 5.15 13.57 4.32
C ILE A 118 6.66 13.70 4.54
N LEU A 119 7.22 14.84 4.14
CA LEU A 119 8.59 15.21 4.43
C LEU A 119 8.57 16.35 5.45
N LEU A 120 9.44 16.25 6.44
CA LEU A 120 9.64 17.21 7.51
C LEU A 120 11.01 17.87 7.33
N LEU A 121 11.16 19.13 7.74
CA LEU A 121 12.46 19.80 7.74
C LEU A 121 13.32 19.31 8.90
N PHE A 122 12.72 19.18 10.07
CA PHE A 122 13.44 18.76 11.27
C PHE A 122 12.86 17.45 11.80
N LYS A 123 13.74 16.58 12.28
CA LYS A 123 13.34 15.31 12.89
C LYS A 123 12.40 15.51 14.09
N SER A 124 12.56 16.63 14.82
CA SER A 124 11.69 16.99 15.95
C SER A 124 10.25 17.29 15.59
N ASP A 125 9.98 17.69 14.34
CA ASP A 125 8.63 18.11 13.91
C ASP A 125 7.65 16.94 13.79
N TRP A 126 8.17 15.70 13.79
CA TRP A 126 7.35 14.51 13.66
C TRP A 126 6.22 14.43 14.70
N ILE A 127 6.49 14.86 15.95
CA ILE A 127 5.50 14.78 17.02
C ILE A 127 4.29 15.69 16.78
N HIS A 128 4.52 16.86 16.17
CA HIS A 128 3.45 17.79 15.82
C HIS A 128 2.55 17.23 14.70
N VAL A 129 3.18 16.63 13.68
CA VAL A 129 2.44 15.96 12.59
C VAL A 129 1.73 14.72 13.11
N HIS A 130 2.37 13.93 13.96
CA HIS A 130 1.76 12.77 14.60
C HIS A 130 0.50 13.16 15.38
N ASN A 131 0.62 14.13 16.30
CA ASN A 131 -0.52 14.59 17.10
C ASN A 131 -1.64 15.17 16.23
N TYR A 132 -1.29 15.89 15.14
CA TYR A 132 -2.27 16.40 14.19
C TYR A 132 -3.04 15.27 13.51
N LEU A 133 -2.36 14.20 13.07
CA LEU A 133 -2.98 13.05 12.44
C LEU A 133 -3.81 12.22 13.43
N MET A 134 -3.31 12.03 14.66
CA MET A 134 -4.04 11.33 15.71
C MET A 134 -5.33 12.04 16.07
N ASN A 135 -5.31 13.37 16.22
CA ASN A 135 -6.53 14.17 16.47
C ASN A 135 -7.58 14.04 15.36
N LEU A 136 -7.18 13.70 14.14
CA LEU A 136 -8.10 13.57 13.01
C LEU A 136 -8.59 12.14 12.78
N TYR A 137 -7.75 11.14 13.07
CA TYR A 137 -7.93 9.78 12.55
C TYR A 137 -7.65 8.67 13.57
N GLU A 138 -7.52 8.96 14.87
CA GLU A 138 -7.21 7.94 15.90
C GLU A 138 -8.20 6.80 15.89
N ASP A 139 -9.49 7.11 15.77
CA ASP A 139 -10.58 6.13 15.77
C ASP A 139 -10.67 5.31 14.46
N ASP A 140 -10.02 5.78 13.39
CA ASP A 140 -10.01 5.14 12.07
C ASP A 140 -8.76 4.26 11.84
N LEU A 141 -7.87 4.16 12.82
CA LEU A 141 -6.63 3.41 12.67
C LEU A 141 -6.87 1.90 12.68
N ILE A 142 -6.46 1.23 11.60
CA ILE A 142 -6.45 -0.24 11.52
C ILE A 142 -5.24 -0.80 12.28
N GLU A 143 -4.12 -0.08 12.27
CA GLU A 143 -2.89 -0.45 12.97
C GLU A 143 -2.36 0.76 13.76
N PRO A 144 -1.78 0.54 14.96
CA PRO A 144 -1.16 1.62 15.70
C PRO A 144 0.04 2.20 14.94
N PRO A 145 0.31 3.51 15.06
CA PRO A 145 1.47 4.10 14.42
C PRO A 145 2.77 3.55 15.02
N PHE A 146 3.80 3.42 14.18
CA PHE A 146 5.11 2.95 14.60
C PHE A 146 6.23 3.69 13.86
N ALA A 147 7.41 3.76 14.47
CA ALA A 147 8.62 4.28 13.87
C ALA A 147 9.51 3.15 13.36
N HIS A 148 9.98 3.28 12.11
CA HIS A 148 11.10 2.49 11.60
C HIS A 148 12.40 3.26 11.80
N ILE A 149 13.32 2.68 12.58
CA ILE A 149 14.59 3.31 12.92
C ILE A 149 15.72 2.44 12.39
N ARG A 150 16.75 3.06 11.81
CA ARG A 150 17.94 2.33 11.40
C ARG A 150 18.76 1.97 12.62
N LYS A 151 19.41 0.82 12.58
CA LYS A 151 20.33 0.39 13.64
C LYS A 151 21.44 1.43 13.84
N GLY A 152 21.55 1.97 15.05
CA GLY A 152 22.52 2.99 15.41
C GLY A 152 22.02 4.44 15.35
N ASP A 153 20.82 4.70 14.84
CA ASP A 153 20.21 6.02 14.92
C ASP A 153 19.62 6.27 16.31
N ASP A 154 19.60 7.55 16.71
CA ASP A 154 18.96 7.98 17.97
C ASP A 154 17.43 7.82 17.88
N ASP A 155 16.90 6.99 18.77
CA ASP A 155 15.48 6.68 18.92
C ASP A 155 14.79 7.43 20.08
N SER A 156 15.54 8.22 20.83
CA SER A 156 15.09 8.88 22.07
C SER A 156 13.82 9.71 21.89
N ILE A 157 13.67 10.37 20.75
CA ILE A 157 12.51 11.22 20.45
C ILE A 157 11.21 10.43 20.27
N TYR A 158 11.29 9.12 19.97
CA TYR A 158 10.13 8.24 19.74
C TYR A 158 9.76 7.41 20.98
N LYS A 159 10.74 7.17 21.89
CA LYS A 159 10.55 6.35 23.10
C LYS A 159 9.38 6.84 23.95
N GLY A 160 8.52 5.90 24.34
CA GLY A 160 7.35 6.18 25.17
C GLY A 160 6.20 6.91 24.47
N LYS A 161 6.33 7.19 23.17
CA LYS A 161 5.30 7.90 22.38
C LYS A 161 4.66 7.03 21.32
N ILE A 162 5.45 6.23 20.59
CA ILE A 162 4.99 5.28 19.60
C ILE A 162 5.80 3.99 19.65
N GLN A 163 5.30 2.96 19.02
CA GLN A 163 6.01 1.69 18.87
C GLN A 163 7.22 1.87 17.94
N ILE A 164 8.34 1.23 18.30
CA ILE A 164 9.56 1.23 17.50
C ILE A 164 9.71 -0.15 16.87
N LYS A 165 9.95 -0.18 15.55
CA LYS A 165 10.29 -1.40 14.81
C LYS A 165 11.69 -1.24 14.24
N ASP A 166 12.60 -2.12 14.62
CA ASP A 166 13.94 -2.13 14.06
C ASP A 166 13.89 -2.56 12.58
N ASN A 167 14.52 -1.80 11.72
CA ASN A 167 14.80 -2.24 10.36
C ASN A 167 15.89 -3.33 10.44
N LYS A 168 15.49 -4.56 10.11
CA LYS A 168 16.44 -5.67 9.91
C LYS A 168 17.35 -5.44 8.73
#